data_41ed9e783dfdc4781ccdb979ec87edc5
#
_entry.id   41ed9e783dfdc4781ccdb979ec87edc5
#
_cell.length_a   1.000
_cell.length_b   1.000
_cell.length_c   1.000
_cell.angle_alpha   90.00
_cell.angle_beta   90.00
_cell.angle_gamma   90.00
#
_symmetry.space_group_name_H-M   'P 1'
#
loop_
_entity.id
_entity.type
_entity.pdbx_description
1 polymer ?
#
loop_
_entity_poly.entity_id
_entity_poly.type
_entity_poly.pdbx_seq_one_letter_code
_entity_poly.pdbx_strand_id
1 'polypeptide(L)'
;MKKLAAGVLLAGMFLTGCSPVPAAEDSTPSAGRGPQQTTATPRTSATPYPPAPPAPAAEAGDRLAPLIGASAGRAAHVVLLGDSFASGEGAGSYEPVDGVAESRCHRSSESLAAAAAGTRADGSAIVLHNFACSRARISALESTQPVEGHGSGGVPAQLEQMAGIRPDLVLLYLGGNDLGFADLLQACIADTAPCGQDPGLREDTEQRLHQLRPELEDMYRKLGAAVRSPVLVLPYPRMFDAGAGNCGRLTGGEQAFGLEVTDALNGTIEQSVLGAGLPNVRYVDALEDSFARRGACSTDPLVTTARIGPLLGAAASAAASQEILHPTAEGYRVLTADLLQWLEEHPA
;
A
#
# COMPACT_ATOMS: atom_id res chain seq x y z
N MET A 1 27.58 -27.61 46.79
CA MET A 1 27.30 -27.59 48.25
C MET A 1 25.97 -26.93 48.47
N LYS A 2 24.99 -27.72 48.97
CA LYS A 2 23.93 -27.36 49.94
C LYS A 2 22.99 -26.21 49.55
N LYS A 3 21.65 -26.23 49.65
CA LYS A 3 20.56 -27.15 50.10
C LYS A 3 19.28 -26.43 49.72
N LEU A 4 18.29 -27.01 49.06
CA LEU A 4 17.05 -27.60 49.57
C LEU A 4 16.31 -26.88 50.72
N ALA A 5 15.04 -26.46 50.45
CA ALA A 5 13.84 -26.52 51.27
C ALA A 5 12.65 -26.07 50.39
N ALA A 6 11.63 -26.73 50.05
CA ALA A 6 10.61 -27.66 50.61
C ALA A 6 9.67 -27.01 51.65
N GLY A 7 8.37 -26.92 51.31
CA GLY A 7 7.26 -26.58 52.19
C GLY A 7 5.99 -26.38 51.36
N VAL A 8 5.15 -27.34 51.10
CA VAL A 8 4.06 -28.04 51.82
C VAL A 8 2.76 -27.22 51.94
N LEU A 9 1.77 -27.64 51.12
CA LEU A 9 0.32 -27.81 51.25
C LEU A 9 -0.46 -27.04 52.34
N LEU A 10 -1.60 -26.50 51.92
CA LEU A 10 -2.85 -26.71 52.67
C LEU A 10 -4.07 -26.58 51.72
N ALA A 11 -4.88 -27.65 51.72
CA ALA A 11 -6.18 -27.78 51.09
C ALA A 11 -7.25 -27.15 51.98
N GLY A 12 -8.25 -26.54 51.36
CA GLY A 12 -9.47 -26.06 52.04
C GLY A 12 -10.68 -26.30 51.15
N MET A 13 -11.34 -27.45 51.37
CA MET A 13 -12.70 -27.74 50.91
C MET A 13 -13.70 -26.91 51.67
N PHE A 14 -14.63 -26.22 51.00
CA PHE A 14 -15.94 -25.91 51.52
C PHE A 14 -17.02 -26.24 50.48
N LEU A 15 -17.82 -27.24 50.85
CA LEU A 15 -19.14 -27.59 50.33
C LEU A 15 -20.21 -26.76 51.03
N THR A 16 -21.21 -26.34 50.31
CA THR A 16 -22.62 -26.10 50.65
C THR A 16 -23.13 -24.94 49.83
N GLY A 17 -24.26 -24.92 49.17
CA GLY A 17 -25.51 -25.59 49.25
C GLY A 17 -26.38 -25.13 48.11
N CYS A 18 -27.11 -26.05 47.48
CA CYS A 18 -28.16 -25.78 46.51
C CYS A 18 -29.38 -25.15 47.21
N SER A 19 -29.95 -24.10 46.65
CA SER A 19 -31.34 -23.68 46.89
C SER A 19 -32.01 -23.39 45.54
N PRO A 20 -33.23 -23.86 45.29
CA PRO A 20 -33.94 -23.66 44.05
C PRO A 20 -34.61 -22.28 43.98
N VAL A 21 -34.49 -21.64 42.81
CA VAL A 21 -35.21 -20.40 42.49
C VAL A 21 -36.50 -20.77 41.77
N PRO A 22 -37.62 -20.11 42.09
CA PRO A 22 -38.94 -20.40 41.49
C PRO A 22 -39.01 -19.85 40.04
N ALA A 23 -39.80 -20.56 39.23
CA ALA A 23 -40.15 -20.19 37.89
C ALA A 23 -40.85 -18.84 37.83
N ALA A 24 -40.38 -17.91 37.01
CA ALA A 24 -41.04 -16.68 36.65
C ALA A 24 -41.66 -16.80 35.27
N GLU A 25 -42.84 -16.23 35.18
CA GLU A 25 -43.81 -16.33 34.10
C GLU A 25 -43.34 -15.77 32.75
N ASP A 26 -43.89 -16.38 31.75
CA ASP A 26 -43.81 -16.11 30.31
C ASP A 26 -44.16 -14.64 30.00
N SER A 27 -43.17 -13.86 29.59
CA SER A 27 -43.35 -12.53 29.00
C SER A 27 -42.76 -12.53 27.63
N THR A 28 -43.59 -12.60 26.61
CA THR A 28 -43.24 -12.44 25.20
C THR A 28 -42.41 -11.19 24.97
N PRO A 29 -41.22 -11.29 24.37
CA PRO A 29 -40.48 -10.10 24.00
C PRO A 29 -41.02 -9.53 22.69
N SER A 30 -41.43 -8.26 22.77
CA SER A 30 -41.67 -7.37 21.66
C SER A 30 -40.46 -7.33 20.74
N ALA A 31 -40.72 -7.48 19.44
CA ALA A 31 -39.70 -7.42 18.40
C ALA A 31 -38.95 -6.07 18.39
N GLY A 32 -37.80 -6.03 19.04
CA GLY A 32 -36.81 -4.96 18.89
C GLY A 32 -36.17 -5.08 17.53
N ARG A 33 -36.24 -4.01 16.72
CA ARG A 33 -35.50 -3.89 15.47
C ARG A 33 -34.02 -4.06 15.76
N GLY A 34 -33.43 -5.14 15.23
CA GLY A 34 -31.98 -5.30 15.17
C GLY A 34 -31.33 -4.22 14.28
N PRO A 35 -30.02 -3.95 14.46
CA PRO A 35 -29.32 -3.02 13.61
C PRO A 35 -29.46 -3.47 12.16
N GLN A 36 -29.94 -2.55 11.30
CA GLN A 36 -29.96 -2.76 9.86
C GLN A 36 -28.52 -2.95 9.39
N GLN A 37 -28.19 -4.16 8.98
CA GLN A 37 -27.05 -4.40 8.12
C GLN A 37 -27.28 -3.59 6.85
N THR A 38 -26.52 -2.53 6.68
CA THR A 38 -26.37 -1.88 5.38
C THR A 38 -25.68 -2.87 4.47
N THR A 39 -26.47 -3.57 3.67
CA THR A 39 -25.98 -4.36 2.54
C THR A 39 -25.28 -3.38 1.60
N ALA A 40 -23.97 -3.46 1.54
CA ALA A 40 -23.19 -2.79 0.51
C ALA A 40 -23.78 -3.24 -0.85
N THR A 41 -24.26 -2.30 -1.62
CA THR A 41 -24.70 -2.53 -3.00
C THR A 41 -23.50 -3.08 -3.78
N PRO A 42 -23.62 -4.22 -4.48
CA PRO A 42 -22.52 -4.70 -5.33
C PRO A 42 -22.18 -3.59 -6.32
N ARG A 43 -20.92 -3.13 -6.31
CA ARG A 43 -20.41 -2.24 -7.37
C ARG A 43 -20.66 -2.98 -8.69
N THR A 44 -21.39 -2.38 -9.58
CA THR A 44 -21.55 -2.85 -10.96
C THR A 44 -20.14 -2.82 -11.56
N SER A 45 -19.62 -3.99 -11.93
CA SER A 45 -18.33 -4.10 -12.63
C SER A 45 -18.39 -3.21 -13.86
N ALA A 46 -17.67 -2.08 -13.81
CA ALA A 46 -17.47 -1.26 -14.98
C ALA A 46 -16.78 -2.12 -16.03
N THR A 47 -17.24 -2.07 -17.25
CA THR A 47 -16.64 -2.77 -18.38
C THR A 47 -15.18 -2.32 -18.47
N PRO A 48 -14.19 -3.22 -18.44
CA PRO A 48 -12.79 -2.84 -18.45
C PRO A 48 -12.50 -2.03 -19.72
N TYR A 49 -12.13 -0.77 -19.54
CA TYR A 49 -11.63 0.05 -20.63
C TYR A 49 -10.23 -0.48 -21.01
N PRO A 50 -9.91 -0.69 -22.30
CA PRO A 50 -8.56 -1.07 -22.69
C PRO A 50 -7.60 0.05 -22.24
N PRO A 51 -6.46 -0.29 -21.58
CA PRO A 51 -5.49 0.72 -21.16
C PRO A 51 -5.05 1.53 -22.37
N ALA A 52 -5.13 2.86 -22.23
CA ALA A 52 -4.61 3.77 -23.25
C ALA A 52 -3.09 3.58 -23.36
N PRO A 53 -2.50 3.64 -24.54
CA PRO A 53 -1.05 3.63 -24.68
C PRO A 53 -0.45 4.83 -23.92
N PRO A 54 0.70 4.65 -23.22
CA PRO A 54 1.32 5.73 -22.47
C PRO A 54 1.64 6.92 -23.38
N ALA A 55 1.22 8.11 -22.95
CA ALA A 55 1.51 9.35 -23.66
C ALA A 55 3.02 9.70 -23.60
N PRO A 56 3.57 10.42 -24.59
CA PRO A 56 4.92 10.97 -24.49
C PRO A 56 5.07 11.86 -23.24
N ALA A 57 6.25 11.86 -22.61
CA ALA A 57 6.51 12.54 -21.33
C ALA A 57 6.09 14.04 -21.30
N ALA A 58 6.36 14.78 -22.38
CA ALA A 58 5.95 16.19 -22.50
C ALA A 58 4.42 16.36 -22.49
N GLU A 59 3.69 15.46 -23.14
CA GLU A 59 2.23 15.45 -23.16
C GLU A 59 1.63 15.15 -21.79
N ALA A 60 2.21 14.21 -21.04
CA ALA A 60 1.79 13.91 -19.69
C ALA A 60 1.95 15.09 -18.73
N GLY A 61 3.05 15.84 -18.85
CA GLY A 61 3.30 17.05 -18.07
C GLY A 61 2.32 18.18 -18.40
N ASP A 62 2.03 18.40 -19.68
CA ASP A 62 1.06 19.40 -20.11
C ASP A 62 -0.38 19.05 -19.66
N ARG A 63 -0.71 17.77 -19.56
CA ARG A 63 -1.99 17.30 -19.00
C ARG A 63 -2.05 17.50 -17.47
N LEU A 64 -0.99 17.15 -16.75
CA LEU A 64 -0.98 17.22 -15.29
C LEU A 64 -1.09 18.65 -14.77
N ALA A 65 -0.35 19.57 -15.34
CA ALA A 65 -0.22 20.94 -14.81
C ALA A 65 -1.54 21.69 -14.57
N PRO A 66 -2.50 21.74 -15.51
CA PRO A 66 -3.78 22.38 -15.27
C PRO A 66 -4.61 21.67 -14.19
N LEU A 67 -4.46 20.34 -14.06
CA LEU A 67 -5.21 19.52 -13.12
C LEU A 67 -4.80 19.76 -11.66
N ILE A 68 -3.56 20.20 -11.44
CA ILE A 68 -3.03 20.55 -10.11
C ILE A 68 -3.01 22.08 -9.88
N GLY A 69 -3.67 22.86 -10.73
CA GLY A 69 -3.71 24.32 -10.60
C GLY A 69 -2.36 25.00 -10.75
N ALA A 70 -1.41 24.38 -11.46
CA ALA A 70 -0.10 24.97 -11.70
C ALA A 70 -0.19 26.23 -12.54
N SER A 71 0.35 27.34 -12.04
CA SER A 71 0.34 28.63 -12.74
C SER A 71 1.34 28.62 -13.91
N ALA A 72 0.97 29.22 -15.03
CA ALA A 72 1.88 29.41 -16.15
C ALA A 72 3.14 30.17 -15.72
N GLY A 73 4.31 29.76 -16.23
CA GLY A 73 5.60 30.39 -15.95
C GLY A 73 6.21 30.07 -14.57
N ARG A 74 5.56 29.23 -13.75
CA ARG A 74 6.09 28.73 -12.47
C ARG A 74 6.33 27.21 -12.56
N ALA A 75 7.44 26.74 -11.97
CA ALA A 75 7.63 25.32 -11.77
C ALA A 75 6.55 24.78 -10.82
N ALA A 76 5.93 23.65 -11.21
CA ALA A 76 5.03 22.91 -10.36
C ALA A 76 5.80 21.78 -9.66
N HIS A 77 5.58 21.61 -8.36
CA HIS A 77 6.26 20.64 -7.54
C HIS A 77 5.34 19.47 -7.20
N VAL A 78 5.65 18.29 -7.71
CA VAL A 78 4.98 17.02 -7.36
C VAL A 78 5.88 16.26 -6.40
N VAL A 79 5.34 15.82 -5.28
CA VAL A 79 6.08 15.11 -4.23
C VAL A 79 5.58 13.69 -4.12
N LEU A 80 6.47 12.72 -4.19
CA LEU A 80 6.23 11.31 -3.87
C LEU A 80 6.67 11.02 -2.44
N LEU A 81 5.74 10.52 -1.63
CA LEU A 81 5.96 10.02 -0.28
C LEU A 81 5.51 8.57 -0.21
N GLY A 82 6.12 7.81 0.68
CA GLY A 82 5.66 6.47 0.98
C GLY A 82 6.72 5.39 0.83
N ASP A 83 6.30 4.23 0.38
CA ASP A 83 7.09 3.01 0.35
C ASP A 83 7.65 2.68 -1.04
N SER A 84 7.86 1.39 -1.31
CA SER A 84 8.44 0.88 -2.55
C SER A 84 7.60 1.21 -3.80
N PHE A 85 6.27 1.29 -3.67
CA PHE A 85 5.41 1.66 -4.80
C PHE A 85 5.53 3.15 -5.16
N ALA A 86 5.82 4.01 -4.20
CA ALA A 86 6.14 5.40 -4.47
C ALA A 86 7.60 5.59 -4.92
N SER A 87 8.56 4.83 -4.33
CA SER A 87 9.97 4.98 -4.68
C SER A 87 10.29 4.60 -6.13
N GLY A 88 9.50 3.73 -6.75
CA GLY A 88 9.73 3.21 -8.09
C GLY A 88 10.46 1.87 -8.10
N GLU A 89 10.35 1.09 -7.02
CA GLU A 89 10.87 -0.27 -6.92
C GLU A 89 10.40 -1.10 -8.11
N GLY A 90 11.31 -1.86 -8.72
CA GLY A 90 11.02 -2.70 -9.89
C GLY A 90 11.17 -2.00 -11.24
N ALA A 91 11.20 -0.66 -11.29
CA ALA A 91 11.38 0.07 -12.55
C ALA A 91 12.83 0.12 -13.03
N GLY A 92 13.78 -0.16 -12.14
CA GLY A 92 15.21 0.06 -12.43
C GLY A 92 15.60 1.54 -12.40
N SER A 93 16.71 1.90 -13.02
CA SER A 93 17.19 3.30 -13.11
C SER A 93 17.21 4.01 -11.76
N TYR A 94 17.74 3.33 -10.73
CA TYR A 94 17.77 3.85 -9.35
C TYR A 94 18.81 4.96 -9.19
N GLU A 95 18.38 6.02 -8.50
CA GLU A 95 19.19 7.18 -8.20
C GLU A 95 19.86 7.07 -6.81
N PRO A 96 21.02 7.69 -6.64
CA PRO A 96 21.64 7.80 -5.32
C PRO A 96 20.73 8.51 -4.32
N VAL A 97 20.72 8.04 -3.07
CA VAL A 97 20.02 8.70 -1.97
C VAL A 97 21.04 9.09 -0.91
N ASP A 98 21.07 10.38 -0.54
CA ASP A 98 22.03 10.96 0.44
C ASP A 98 23.49 10.55 0.17
N GLY A 99 23.88 10.50 -1.11
CA GLY A 99 25.23 10.12 -1.56
C GLY A 99 25.52 8.63 -1.60
N VAL A 100 24.56 7.77 -1.26
CA VAL A 100 24.66 6.30 -1.36
C VAL A 100 24.19 5.87 -2.75
N ALA A 101 25.12 5.44 -3.61
CA ALA A 101 24.86 5.12 -5.02
C ALA A 101 23.90 3.93 -5.20
N GLU A 102 24.02 2.91 -4.34
CA GLU A 102 23.17 1.71 -4.37
C GLU A 102 22.25 1.68 -3.15
N SER A 103 21.52 2.78 -2.93
CA SER A 103 20.59 2.90 -1.82
C SER A 103 19.44 1.90 -1.94
N ARG A 104 19.18 1.18 -0.86
CA ARG A 104 18.03 0.25 -0.77
C ARG A 104 16.67 0.96 -0.69
N CYS A 105 16.63 2.28 -0.75
CA CYS A 105 15.39 3.01 -0.99
C CYS A 105 14.84 2.80 -2.40
N HIS A 106 15.70 2.45 -3.37
CA HIS A 106 15.35 2.21 -4.76
C HIS A 106 14.49 3.32 -5.36
N ARG A 107 14.91 4.59 -5.15
CA ARG A 107 14.27 5.73 -5.82
C ARG A 107 14.60 5.69 -7.29
N SER A 108 13.59 5.49 -8.13
CA SER A 108 13.75 5.36 -9.57
C SER A 108 13.40 6.66 -10.28
N SER A 109 14.20 7.02 -11.29
CA SER A 109 13.86 8.07 -12.26
C SER A 109 12.69 7.68 -13.18
N GLU A 110 12.23 6.42 -13.11
CA GLU A 110 11.04 5.92 -13.81
C GLU A 110 9.87 5.59 -12.86
N SER A 111 9.85 6.23 -11.68
CA SER A 111 8.77 6.08 -10.69
C SER A 111 7.45 6.68 -11.18
N LEU A 112 6.40 6.55 -10.36
CA LEU A 112 5.10 7.16 -10.65
C LEU A 112 5.25 8.66 -10.93
N ALA A 113 4.48 9.17 -11.88
CA ALA A 113 4.52 10.56 -12.37
C ALA A 113 5.86 11.02 -12.98
N ALA A 114 6.90 10.17 -13.05
CA ALA A 114 8.15 10.52 -13.72
C ALA A 114 7.94 10.89 -15.19
N ALA A 115 7.01 10.22 -15.87
CA ALA A 115 6.62 10.55 -17.24
C ALA A 115 6.01 11.96 -17.38
N ALA A 116 5.51 12.56 -16.30
CA ALA A 116 4.96 13.92 -16.32
C ALA A 116 6.00 14.99 -15.91
N ALA A 117 7.17 14.58 -15.41
CA ALA A 117 8.25 15.50 -15.02
C ALA A 117 8.98 16.04 -16.23
N GLY A 118 9.40 17.29 -16.17
CA GLY A 118 10.18 17.95 -17.23
C GLY A 118 9.62 19.30 -17.65
N THR A 119 10.11 19.79 -18.80
CA THR A 119 9.70 21.09 -19.35
C THR A 119 8.39 20.94 -20.10
N ARG A 120 7.45 21.82 -19.80
CA ARG A 120 6.13 21.92 -20.43
C ARG A 120 6.18 22.72 -21.73
N ALA A 121 5.11 22.65 -22.52
CA ALA A 121 4.98 23.41 -23.76
C ALA A 121 5.06 24.94 -23.55
N ASP A 122 4.64 25.45 -22.38
CA ASP A 122 4.73 26.88 -22.02
C ASP A 122 6.10 27.31 -21.47
N GLY A 123 7.10 26.40 -21.47
CA GLY A 123 8.46 26.63 -20.98
C GLY A 123 8.61 26.55 -19.45
N SER A 124 7.53 26.35 -18.69
CA SER A 124 7.62 26.03 -17.26
C SER A 124 7.99 24.56 -17.06
N ALA A 125 8.19 24.14 -15.82
CA ALA A 125 8.60 22.76 -15.50
C ALA A 125 7.66 22.10 -14.48
N ILE A 126 7.52 20.79 -14.58
CA ILE A 126 7.08 19.94 -13.48
C ILE A 126 8.32 19.30 -12.86
N VAL A 127 8.51 19.56 -11.59
CA VAL A 127 9.62 19.02 -10.80
C VAL A 127 9.10 17.91 -9.89
N LEU A 128 9.55 16.69 -10.13
CA LEU A 128 9.22 15.54 -9.30
C LEU A 128 10.26 15.43 -8.16
N HIS A 129 9.78 15.37 -6.93
CA HIS A 129 10.58 15.13 -5.74
C HIS A 129 10.22 13.75 -5.18
N ASN A 130 11.11 12.80 -5.27
CA ASN A 130 10.88 11.46 -4.75
C ASN A 130 11.58 11.31 -3.39
N PHE A 131 10.81 11.38 -2.29
CA PHE A 131 11.29 11.15 -0.93
C PHE A 131 10.91 9.78 -0.38
N ALA A 132 10.16 9.00 -1.14
CA ALA A 132 9.78 7.65 -0.77
C ALA A 132 11.01 6.75 -0.57
N CYS A 133 10.83 5.67 0.16
CA CYS A 133 11.88 4.70 0.38
C CYS A 133 11.28 3.30 0.54
N SER A 134 11.83 2.34 -0.16
CA SER A 134 11.38 0.94 -0.06
C SER A 134 11.33 0.47 1.38
N ARG A 135 10.32 -0.33 1.71
CA ARG A 135 10.02 -0.81 3.07
C ARG A 135 9.61 0.28 4.07
N ALA A 136 9.34 1.50 3.63
CA ALA A 136 8.83 2.53 4.54
C ALA A 136 7.51 2.08 5.17
N ARG A 137 7.37 2.38 6.45
CA ARG A 137 6.14 2.28 7.23
C ARG A 137 5.62 3.69 7.51
N ILE A 138 4.43 3.79 8.07
CA ILE A 138 3.82 5.08 8.48
C ILE A 138 4.82 5.93 9.27
N SER A 139 5.59 5.31 10.17
CA SER A 139 6.61 6.00 10.97
C SER A 139 7.71 6.68 10.16
N ALA A 140 8.00 6.24 8.93
CA ALA A 140 9.04 6.83 8.10
C ALA A 140 8.69 8.23 7.59
N LEU A 141 7.44 8.66 7.69
CA LEU A 141 7.08 10.05 7.39
C LEU A 141 7.69 11.03 8.41
N GLU A 142 7.70 10.68 9.70
CA GLU A 142 8.11 11.56 10.81
C GLU A 142 9.41 11.11 11.48
N SER A 143 9.94 9.94 11.12
CA SER A 143 11.13 9.36 11.75
C SER A 143 12.13 8.86 10.72
N THR A 144 13.41 8.89 11.08
CA THR A 144 14.48 8.30 10.27
C THR A 144 14.23 6.82 10.04
N GLN A 145 14.36 6.40 8.79
CA GLN A 145 14.23 5.00 8.39
C GLN A 145 15.62 4.34 8.36
N PRO A 146 15.84 3.24 9.11
CA PRO A 146 17.04 2.44 8.97
C PRO A 146 17.09 1.80 7.57
N VAL A 147 18.14 2.09 6.81
CA VAL A 147 18.33 1.56 5.45
C VAL A 147 19.76 1.05 5.32
N GLU A 148 19.92 -0.14 4.78
CA GLU A 148 21.23 -0.74 4.55
C GLU A 148 22.07 0.18 3.64
N GLY A 149 23.33 0.36 4.00
CA GLY A 149 24.27 1.24 3.30
C GLY A 149 24.27 2.70 3.79
N HIS A 150 23.26 3.14 4.55
CA HIS A 150 23.18 4.51 5.08
C HIS A 150 23.81 4.69 6.49
N GLY A 151 24.52 3.67 6.98
CA GLY A 151 25.13 3.70 8.31
C GLY A 151 24.10 3.78 9.44
N SER A 152 24.53 4.20 10.64
CA SER A 152 23.65 4.28 11.81
C SER A 152 22.63 5.43 11.74
N GLY A 153 22.83 6.40 10.82
CA GLY A 153 21.92 7.53 10.61
C GLY A 153 20.67 7.19 9.84
N GLY A 154 20.71 6.14 9.00
CA GLY A 154 19.60 5.83 8.11
C GLY A 154 19.27 6.94 7.11
N VAL A 155 18.06 6.90 6.56
CA VAL A 155 17.51 7.94 5.68
C VAL A 155 16.60 8.84 6.50
N PRO A 156 16.73 10.18 6.42
CA PRO A 156 15.91 11.11 7.20
C PRO A 156 14.41 10.93 6.96
N ALA A 157 13.60 11.39 7.92
CA ALA A 157 12.16 11.39 7.79
C ALA A 157 11.71 12.04 6.48
N GLN A 158 10.70 11.45 5.79
CA GLN A 158 10.28 11.93 4.47
C GLN A 158 9.74 13.37 4.52
N LEU A 159 9.04 13.74 5.59
CA LEU A 159 8.57 15.12 5.79
C LEU A 159 9.71 16.10 6.09
N GLU A 160 10.79 15.64 6.73
CA GLU A 160 12.00 16.43 6.91
C GLU A 160 12.68 16.73 5.57
N GLN A 161 12.80 15.72 4.69
CA GLN A 161 13.34 15.89 3.34
C GLN A 161 12.49 16.85 2.48
N MET A 162 11.17 16.89 2.70
CA MET A 162 10.25 17.79 2.03
C MET A 162 10.37 19.24 2.54
N ALA A 163 11.09 19.49 3.63
CA ALA A 163 11.15 20.81 4.25
C ALA A 163 11.62 21.90 3.25
N GLY A 164 10.88 23.00 3.19
CA GLY A 164 11.16 24.12 2.27
C GLY A 164 10.56 23.97 0.87
N ILE A 165 10.00 22.81 0.53
CA ILE A 165 9.25 22.59 -0.70
C ILE A 165 7.78 22.92 -0.45
N ARG A 166 7.17 23.64 -1.37
CA ARG A 166 5.71 23.86 -1.40
C ARG A 166 5.14 23.00 -2.52
N PRO A 167 4.63 21.80 -2.21
CA PRO A 167 4.08 20.93 -3.23
C PRO A 167 2.82 21.54 -3.85
N ASP A 168 2.63 21.32 -5.13
CA ASP A 168 1.36 21.54 -5.82
C ASP A 168 0.51 20.25 -5.79
N LEU A 169 1.17 19.09 -5.63
CA LEU A 169 0.55 17.78 -5.48
C LEU A 169 1.44 16.89 -4.62
N VAL A 170 0.83 16.13 -3.70
CA VAL A 170 1.48 15.02 -2.99
C VAL A 170 0.83 13.71 -3.41
N LEU A 171 1.65 12.73 -3.80
CA LEU A 171 1.25 11.36 -4.11
C LEU A 171 1.78 10.45 -3.00
N LEU A 172 0.93 9.62 -2.42
CA LEU A 172 1.26 8.81 -1.25
C LEU A 172 0.88 7.34 -1.44
N TYR A 173 1.87 6.44 -1.36
CA TYR A 173 1.68 5.00 -1.19
C TYR A 173 2.20 4.58 0.18
N LEU A 174 1.34 4.13 1.09
CA LEU A 174 1.79 3.72 2.43
C LEU A 174 0.76 2.81 3.13
N GLY A 175 1.26 1.88 3.95
CA GLY A 175 0.44 0.96 4.74
C GLY A 175 0.69 -0.52 4.44
N GLY A 176 1.18 -0.87 3.24
CA GLY A 176 1.48 -2.25 2.89
C GLY A 176 2.54 -2.91 3.78
N ASN A 177 3.59 -2.16 4.14
CA ASN A 177 4.63 -2.64 5.05
C ASN A 177 4.18 -2.66 6.52
N ASP A 178 3.24 -1.80 6.91
CA ASP A 178 2.63 -1.83 8.25
C ASP A 178 1.76 -3.07 8.41
N LEU A 179 1.01 -3.43 7.36
CA LEU A 179 0.28 -4.71 7.30
C LEU A 179 1.23 -5.91 7.34
N GLY A 180 2.46 -5.80 6.83
CA GLY A 180 3.38 -6.92 6.63
C GLY A 180 3.08 -7.71 5.36
N PHE A 181 2.56 -7.06 4.32
CA PHE A 181 2.12 -7.69 3.06
C PHE A 181 3.22 -8.54 2.39
N ALA A 182 4.47 -8.04 2.37
CA ALA A 182 5.58 -8.78 1.78
C ALA A 182 5.92 -10.08 2.55
N ASP A 183 5.88 -10.02 3.88
CA ASP A 183 6.14 -11.19 4.74
C ASP A 183 5.02 -12.23 4.57
N LEU A 184 3.79 -11.78 4.44
CA LEU A 184 2.61 -12.61 4.20
C LEU A 184 2.72 -13.34 2.85
N LEU A 185 3.07 -12.65 1.77
CA LEU A 185 3.30 -13.28 0.47
C LEU A 185 4.48 -14.23 0.49
N GLN A 186 5.56 -13.88 1.18
CA GLN A 186 6.72 -14.74 1.31
C GLN A 186 6.38 -16.03 2.05
N ALA A 187 5.61 -15.97 3.13
CA ALA A 187 5.10 -17.15 3.84
C ALA A 187 4.27 -18.04 2.90
N CYS A 188 3.38 -17.44 2.08
CA CYS A 188 2.59 -18.15 1.09
C CYS A 188 3.45 -18.91 0.06
N ILE A 189 4.52 -18.29 -0.43
CA ILE A 189 5.40 -18.89 -1.44
C ILE A 189 6.31 -19.98 -0.84
N ALA A 190 6.69 -19.84 0.43
CA ALA A 190 7.63 -20.74 1.10
C ALA A 190 6.98 -22.00 1.67
N ASP A 191 5.72 -21.93 2.06
CA ASP A 191 5.01 -23.03 2.69
C ASP A 191 4.51 -24.05 1.65
N THR A 192 4.36 -25.29 2.10
CA THR A 192 3.77 -26.39 1.32
C THR A 192 2.26 -26.48 1.43
N ALA A 193 1.67 -25.78 2.42
CA ALA A 193 0.23 -25.67 2.60
C ALA A 193 -0.31 -24.40 1.92
N PRO A 194 -1.52 -24.44 1.32
CA PRO A 194 -2.13 -23.26 0.71
C PRO A 194 -2.37 -22.16 1.78
N CYS A 195 -1.59 -21.10 1.77
CA CYS A 195 -1.65 -20.03 2.78
C CYS A 195 -3.04 -19.42 2.94
N GLY A 196 -3.79 -19.27 1.84
CA GLY A 196 -5.17 -18.76 1.88
C GLY A 196 -6.16 -19.67 2.63
N GLN A 197 -5.75 -20.88 3.02
CA GLN A 197 -6.57 -21.81 3.81
C GLN A 197 -6.14 -21.89 5.28
N ASP A 198 -5.08 -21.16 5.66
CA ASP A 198 -4.64 -21.06 7.07
C ASP A 198 -5.53 -20.07 7.84
N PRO A 199 -6.38 -20.56 8.79
CA PRO A 199 -7.26 -19.69 9.56
C PRO A 199 -6.49 -18.69 10.44
N GLY A 200 -5.32 -19.10 10.97
CA GLY A 200 -4.50 -18.25 11.82
C GLY A 200 -3.92 -17.08 11.04
N LEU A 201 -3.44 -17.32 9.81
CA LEU A 201 -2.92 -16.28 8.93
C LEU A 201 -4.02 -15.28 8.53
N ARG A 202 -5.24 -15.76 8.30
CA ARG A 202 -6.38 -14.90 8.00
C ARG A 202 -6.76 -14.02 9.19
N GLU A 203 -6.89 -14.61 10.38
CA GLU A 203 -7.21 -13.90 11.62
C GLU A 203 -6.15 -12.83 11.94
N ASP A 204 -4.86 -13.18 11.83
CA ASP A 204 -3.74 -12.24 12.01
C ASP A 204 -3.82 -11.07 11.00
N THR A 205 -4.14 -11.36 9.74
CA THR A 205 -4.27 -10.34 8.69
C THR A 205 -5.43 -9.40 8.99
N GLU A 206 -6.59 -9.92 9.34
CA GLU A 206 -7.77 -9.12 9.72
C GLU A 206 -7.49 -8.24 10.95
N GLN A 207 -6.83 -8.79 11.96
CA GLN A 207 -6.45 -8.06 13.17
C GLN A 207 -5.48 -6.91 12.85
N ARG A 208 -4.49 -7.15 11.99
CA ARG A 208 -3.53 -6.09 11.56
C ARG A 208 -4.23 -4.99 10.76
N LEU A 209 -5.13 -5.33 9.84
CA LEU A 209 -5.93 -4.34 9.10
C LEU A 209 -6.78 -3.48 10.04
N HIS A 210 -7.37 -4.09 11.05
CA HIS A 210 -8.14 -3.36 12.05
C HIS A 210 -7.28 -2.39 12.88
N GLN A 211 -6.04 -2.78 13.20
CA GLN A 211 -5.08 -1.92 13.92
C GLN A 211 -4.52 -0.81 13.03
N LEU A 212 -4.27 -1.11 11.75
CA LEU A 212 -3.72 -0.19 10.77
C LEU A 212 -4.65 1.01 10.49
N ARG A 213 -5.96 0.78 10.47
CA ARG A 213 -6.94 1.82 10.12
C ARG A 213 -6.79 3.11 10.93
N PRO A 214 -6.82 3.11 12.28
CA PRO A 214 -6.68 4.34 13.06
C PRO A 214 -5.30 5.00 12.89
N GLU A 215 -4.24 4.25 12.62
CA GLU A 215 -2.91 4.77 12.36
C GLU A 215 -2.87 5.54 11.03
N LEU A 216 -3.49 4.98 9.98
CA LEU A 216 -3.64 5.65 8.69
C LEU A 216 -4.51 6.91 8.82
N GLU A 217 -5.64 6.85 9.52
CA GLU A 217 -6.50 8.02 9.75
C GLU A 217 -5.75 9.16 10.43
N ASP A 218 -4.96 8.87 11.46
CA ASP A 218 -4.16 9.88 12.18
C ASP A 218 -3.06 10.46 11.27
N MET A 219 -2.37 9.62 10.53
CA MET A 219 -1.35 10.01 9.57
C MET A 219 -1.92 10.91 8.47
N TYR A 220 -3.07 10.57 7.89
CA TYR A 220 -3.72 11.39 6.86
C TYR A 220 -4.16 12.75 7.42
N ARG A 221 -4.68 12.82 8.65
CA ARG A 221 -5.01 14.09 9.31
C ARG A 221 -3.78 14.96 9.49
N LYS A 222 -2.68 14.40 9.96
CA LYS A 222 -1.41 15.12 10.16
C LYS A 222 -0.85 15.64 8.84
N LEU A 223 -0.72 14.77 7.85
CA LEU A 223 -0.20 15.14 6.54
C LEU A 223 -1.08 16.18 5.84
N GLY A 224 -2.40 15.94 5.78
CA GLY A 224 -3.32 16.86 5.14
C GLY A 224 -3.42 18.23 5.82
N ALA A 225 -3.18 18.29 7.14
CA ALA A 225 -3.07 19.57 7.86
C ALA A 225 -1.74 20.28 7.62
N ALA A 226 -0.65 19.51 7.41
CA ALA A 226 0.69 20.06 7.17
C ALA A 226 0.85 20.65 5.76
N VAL A 227 0.16 20.07 4.76
CA VAL A 227 0.20 20.53 3.37
C VAL A 227 -1.16 21.08 2.96
N ARG A 228 -1.15 22.18 2.19
CA ARG A 228 -2.40 22.81 1.68
C ARG A 228 -2.81 22.29 0.30
N SER A 229 -1.88 21.68 -0.39
CA SER A 229 -2.09 21.08 -1.70
C SER A 229 -2.88 19.77 -1.58
N PRO A 230 -3.44 19.28 -2.69
CA PRO A 230 -4.02 17.95 -2.75
C PRO A 230 -3.02 16.87 -2.35
N VAL A 231 -3.47 15.93 -1.52
CA VAL A 231 -2.79 14.69 -1.17
C VAL A 231 -3.61 13.55 -1.78
N LEU A 232 -3.05 12.89 -2.78
CA LEU A 232 -3.66 11.74 -3.40
C LEU A 232 -3.10 10.47 -2.77
N VAL A 233 -3.95 9.75 -2.08
CA VAL A 233 -3.65 8.46 -1.48
C VAL A 233 -3.94 7.38 -2.52
N LEU A 234 -2.93 6.60 -2.84
CA LEU A 234 -2.92 5.67 -3.94
C LEU A 234 -3.10 4.24 -3.42
N PRO A 235 -4.01 3.45 -4.01
CA PRO A 235 -4.17 2.04 -3.71
C PRO A 235 -3.02 1.22 -4.29
N TYR A 236 -2.77 0.07 -3.69
CA TYR A 236 -1.90 -0.93 -4.31
C TYR A 236 -2.66 -1.59 -5.47
N PRO A 237 -2.10 -1.59 -6.69
CA PRO A 237 -2.77 -2.21 -7.83
C PRO A 237 -2.87 -3.72 -7.62
N ARG A 238 -3.94 -4.32 -8.13
CA ARG A 238 -4.12 -5.77 -8.12
C ARG A 238 -3.03 -6.43 -8.98
N MET A 239 -2.09 -7.08 -8.32
CA MET A 239 -0.92 -7.68 -8.98
C MET A 239 -1.21 -9.08 -9.54
N PHE A 240 -2.35 -9.65 -9.25
CA PHE A 240 -2.77 -10.97 -9.73
C PHE A 240 -4.09 -10.87 -10.48
N ASP A 241 -4.29 -11.76 -11.45
CA ASP A 241 -5.53 -11.84 -12.19
C ASP A 241 -6.44 -12.92 -11.60
N ALA A 242 -7.70 -12.60 -11.39
CA ALA A 242 -8.67 -13.55 -10.87
C ALA A 242 -8.81 -14.77 -11.82
N GLY A 243 -8.69 -15.96 -11.27
CA GLY A 243 -8.81 -17.21 -12.05
C GLY A 243 -7.58 -17.53 -12.91
N ALA A 244 -6.46 -16.82 -12.74
CA ALA A 244 -5.21 -17.18 -13.38
C ALA A 244 -4.76 -18.59 -12.94
N GLY A 245 -4.13 -19.32 -13.87
CA GLY A 245 -3.53 -20.61 -13.58
C GLY A 245 -2.29 -20.47 -12.70
N ASN A 246 -1.70 -21.60 -12.30
CA ASN A 246 -0.46 -21.59 -11.55
C ASN A 246 0.66 -20.94 -12.39
N CYS A 247 1.48 -20.10 -11.75
CA CYS A 247 2.70 -19.60 -12.34
C CYS A 247 3.90 -19.83 -11.42
N GLY A 248 4.79 -20.71 -11.83
CA GLY A 248 5.87 -21.16 -10.97
C GLY A 248 5.31 -21.86 -9.71
N ARG A 249 5.71 -21.38 -8.55
CA ARG A 249 5.21 -21.90 -7.26
C ARG A 249 3.96 -21.18 -6.74
N LEU A 250 3.57 -20.07 -7.36
CA LEU A 250 2.30 -19.41 -7.05
C LEU A 250 1.13 -20.20 -7.66
N THR A 251 0.37 -20.83 -6.81
CA THR A 251 -0.87 -21.52 -7.19
C THR A 251 -2.00 -20.49 -7.42
N GLY A 252 -3.04 -20.89 -8.15
CA GLY A 252 -4.21 -20.05 -8.31
C GLY A 252 -4.88 -19.67 -6.98
N GLY A 253 -4.78 -20.53 -5.96
CA GLY A 253 -5.30 -20.25 -4.61
C GLY A 253 -4.50 -19.17 -3.87
N GLU A 254 -3.17 -19.16 -4.01
CA GLU A 254 -2.30 -18.14 -3.41
C GLU A 254 -2.48 -16.79 -4.10
N GLN A 255 -2.66 -16.79 -5.42
CA GLN A 255 -2.99 -15.57 -6.16
C GLN A 255 -4.34 -14.99 -5.74
N ALA A 256 -5.36 -15.84 -5.56
CA ALA A 256 -6.68 -15.42 -5.08
C ALA A 256 -6.58 -14.83 -3.66
N PHE A 257 -5.78 -15.42 -2.78
CA PHE A 257 -5.54 -14.88 -1.44
C PHE A 257 -4.78 -13.54 -1.48
N GLY A 258 -3.77 -13.44 -2.34
CA GLY A 258 -3.06 -12.16 -2.57
C GLY A 258 -3.99 -11.05 -3.04
N LEU A 259 -4.94 -11.34 -3.94
CA LEU A 259 -5.99 -10.40 -4.35
C LEU A 259 -6.89 -10.01 -3.17
N GLU A 260 -7.37 -10.99 -2.41
CA GLU A 260 -8.24 -10.75 -1.24
C GLU A 260 -7.55 -9.81 -0.23
N VAL A 261 -6.27 -10.03 0.06
CA VAL A 261 -5.51 -9.18 0.98
C VAL A 261 -5.27 -7.79 0.40
N THR A 262 -4.97 -7.68 -0.90
CA THR A 262 -4.82 -6.39 -1.58
C THR A 262 -6.11 -5.59 -1.52
N ASP A 263 -7.26 -6.21 -1.81
CA ASP A 263 -8.57 -5.55 -1.74
C ASP A 263 -8.93 -5.12 -0.31
N ALA A 264 -8.62 -5.95 0.69
CA ALA A 264 -8.85 -5.62 2.09
C ALA A 264 -7.97 -4.45 2.57
N LEU A 265 -6.70 -4.42 2.14
CA LEU A 265 -5.79 -3.29 2.41
C LEU A 265 -6.28 -2.01 1.75
N ASN A 266 -6.61 -2.05 0.47
CA ASN A 266 -7.13 -0.91 -0.28
C ASN A 266 -8.43 -0.37 0.34
N GLY A 267 -9.36 -1.26 0.71
CA GLY A 267 -10.57 -0.88 1.43
C GLY A 267 -10.27 -0.23 2.79
N THR A 268 -9.25 -0.70 3.52
CA THR A 268 -8.82 -0.09 4.78
C THR A 268 -8.24 1.31 4.54
N ILE A 269 -7.42 1.48 3.50
CA ILE A 269 -6.85 2.78 3.08
C ILE A 269 -7.98 3.75 2.71
N GLU A 270 -8.91 3.34 1.84
CA GLU A 270 -10.07 4.16 1.44
C GLU A 270 -10.89 4.62 2.65
N GLN A 271 -11.26 3.69 3.53
CA GLN A 271 -12.02 4.00 4.74
C GLN A 271 -11.25 4.93 5.69
N SER A 272 -9.92 4.83 5.73
CA SER A 272 -9.09 5.72 6.54
C SER A 272 -9.03 7.13 5.96
N VAL A 273 -9.00 7.28 4.63
CA VAL A 273 -9.11 8.59 3.97
C VAL A 273 -10.45 9.25 4.29
N LEU A 274 -11.55 8.48 4.18
CA LEU A 274 -12.88 8.97 4.55
C LEU A 274 -12.97 9.33 6.04
N GLY A 275 -12.38 8.51 6.92
CA GLY A 275 -12.32 8.74 8.36
C GLY A 275 -11.47 9.94 8.77
N ALA A 276 -10.46 10.28 7.99
CA ALA A 276 -9.66 11.50 8.19
C ALA A 276 -10.47 12.78 7.95
N GLY A 277 -11.42 12.75 7.02
CA GLY A 277 -12.42 13.82 6.81
C GLY A 277 -11.84 15.14 6.28
N LEU A 278 -10.70 15.11 5.57
CA LEU A 278 -10.04 16.29 5.04
C LEU A 278 -10.31 16.44 3.54
N PRO A 279 -10.76 17.62 3.05
CA PRO A 279 -11.13 17.80 1.65
C PRO A 279 -9.93 17.74 0.68
N ASN A 280 -8.72 17.99 1.17
CA ASN A 280 -7.51 17.92 0.39
C ASN A 280 -6.85 16.53 0.40
N VAL A 281 -7.39 15.54 1.12
CA VAL A 281 -6.89 14.15 1.12
C VAL A 281 -7.92 13.28 0.39
N ARG A 282 -7.51 12.67 -0.72
CA ARG A 282 -8.42 11.95 -1.62
C ARG A 282 -7.84 10.59 -2.00
N TYR A 283 -8.69 9.58 -2.07
CA TYR A 283 -8.33 8.25 -2.54
C TYR A 283 -8.52 8.14 -4.06
N VAL A 284 -7.59 7.49 -4.75
CA VAL A 284 -7.57 7.35 -6.22
C VAL A 284 -7.93 5.93 -6.61
N ASP A 285 -9.20 5.60 -6.57
CA ASP A 285 -9.72 4.24 -6.79
C ASP A 285 -9.39 3.63 -8.17
N ALA A 286 -9.20 4.47 -9.19
CA ALA A 286 -8.90 4.02 -10.54
C ALA A 286 -7.63 3.18 -10.66
N LEU A 287 -6.66 3.34 -9.73
CA LEU A 287 -5.38 2.63 -9.82
C LEU A 287 -5.46 1.16 -9.34
N GLU A 288 -6.55 0.75 -8.70
CA GLU A 288 -6.71 -0.63 -8.23
C GLU A 288 -6.64 -1.64 -9.38
N ASP A 289 -7.24 -1.32 -10.52
CA ASP A 289 -7.38 -2.20 -11.69
C ASP A 289 -6.36 -1.91 -12.81
N SER A 290 -5.37 -1.04 -12.58
CA SER A 290 -4.39 -0.64 -13.61
C SER A 290 -3.64 -1.82 -14.24
N PHE A 291 -3.52 -2.94 -13.55
CA PHE A 291 -2.83 -4.13 -14.05
C PHE A 291 -3.77 -5.27 -14.45
N ALA A 292 -5.06 -4.98 -14.63
CA ALA A 292 -6.05 -5.97 -15.03
C ALA A 292 -5.60 -6.72 -16.31
N ARG A 293 -5.56 -8.05 -16.25
CA ARG A 293 -5.08 -8.97 -17.30
C ARG A 293 -3.57 -8.86 -17.62
N ARG A 294 -2.83 -8.01 -16.92
CA ARG A 294 -1.39 -7.87 -17.03
C ARG A 294 -0.70 -8.03 -15.67
N GLY A 295 -1.33 -8.80 -14.78
CA GLY A 295 -0.80 -9.17 -13.48
C GLY A 295 0.41 -10.10 -13.57
N ALA A 296 0.92 -10.50 -12.42
CA ALA A 296 2.18 -11.23 -12.28
C ALA A 296 2.28 -12.51 -13.11
N CYS A 297 1.19 -13.19 -13.36
CA CYS A 297 1.16 -14.47 -14.08
C CYS A 297 0.68 -14.34 -15.53
N SER A 298 0.54 -13.14 -16.05
CA SER A 298 0.17 -12.89 -17.43
C SER A 298 1.36 -13.11 -18.37
N THR A 299 1.09 -13.18 -19.67
CA THR A 299 2.12 -13.30 -20.69
C THR A 299 2.92 -12.02 -20.90
N ASP A 300 2.36 -10.87 -20.50
CA ASP A 300 2.97 -9.54 -20.62
C ASP A 300 2.73 -8.76 -19.32
N PRO A 301 3.47 -9.12 -18.23
CA PRO A 301 3.20 -8.58 -16.90
C PRO A 301 3.71 -7.14 -16.74
N LEU A 302 2.90 -6.33 -16.06
CA LEU A 302 3.28 -4.97 -15.63
C LEU A 302 4.02 -4.97 -14.29
N VAL A 303 4.19 -6.13 -13.69
CA VAL A 303 4.93 -6.34 -12.43
C VAL A 303 6.15 -7.24 -12.66
N THR A 304 7.17 -7.05 -11.85
CA THR A 304 8.41 -7.82 -11.92
C THR A 304 8.19 -9.24 -11.44
N THR A 305 8.05 -10.17 -12.38
CA THR A 305 7.80 -11.59 -12.11
C THR A 305 8.91 -12.50 -12.60
N ALA A 306 9.69 -12.06 -13.58
CA ALA A 306 10.68 -12.85 -14.30
C ALA A 306 11.71 -13.58 -13.40
N ARG A 307 11.59 -13.43 -12.07
CA ARG A 307 12.56 -13.92 -11.11
C ARG A 307 11.95 -14.55 -9.87
N ILE A 308 10.64 -14.85 -9.89
CA ILE A 308 10.05 -15.75 -8.90
C ILE A 308 10.73 -17.13 -8.97
N GLY A 309 11.13 -17.58 -10.17
CA GLY A 309 11.90 -18.83 -10.33
C GLY A 309 13.20 -18.90 -9.52
N PRO A 310 14.08 -17.88 -9.53
CA PRO A 310 15.30 -17.86 -8.71
C PRO A 310 15.07 -17.69 -7.20
N LEU A 311 14.02 -17.02 -6.75
CA LEU A 311 13.65 -16.96 -5.31
C LEU A 311 13.42 -18.35 -4.73
N LEU A 312 13.17 -19.30 -5.58
CA LEU A 312 12.74 -20.65 -5.25
C LEU A 312 13.87 -21.68 -5.37
N GLY A 313 15.09 -21.27 -5.69
CA GLY A 313 16.15 -22.28 -5.85
C GLY A 313 17.57 -21.80 -6.08
N ALA A 314 17.85 -20.54 -6.34
CA ALA A 314 19.20 -20.02 -6.51
C ALA A 314 19.29 -18.63 -5.88
N ALA A 315 20.46 -18.29 -5.32
CA ALA A 315 20.74 -17.00 -4.70
C ALA A 315 20.47 -15.82 -5.65
N ALA A 316 19.23 -15.35 -5.67
CA ALA A 316 18.94 -14.02 -6.20
C ALA A 316 19.72 -13.01 -5.34
N SER A 317 20.33 -11.99 -5.95
CA SER A 317 20.88 -10.89 -5.16
C SER A 317 19.78 -10.30 -4.28
N ALA A 318 20.12 -9.81 -3.10
CA ALA A 318 19.14 -9.19 -2.20
C ALA A 318 18.36 -8.06 -2.90
N ALA A 319 18.99 -7.34 -3.84
CA ALA A 319 18.34 -6.34 -4.68
C ALA A 319 17.25 -6.93 -5.60
N ALA A 320 17.57 -7.99 -6.34
CA ALA A 320 16.61 -8.63 -7.23
C ALA A 320 15.43 -9.28 -6.48
N SER A 321 15.63 -9.69 -5.23
CA SER A 321 14.52 -10.20 -4.39
C SER A 321 13.59 -9.10 -3.90
N GLN A 322 14.10 -7.88 -3.72
CA GLN A 322 13.33 -6.74 -3.27
C GLN A 322 12.36 -6.24 -4.35
N GLU A 323 12.74 -6.33 -5.64
CA GLU A 323 11.93 -5.87 -6.78
C GLU A 323 10.70 -6.76 -7.10
N ILE A 324 10.62 -7.94 -6.51
CA ILE A 324 9.56 -8.90 -6.84
C ILE A 324 8.20 -8.36 -6.48
N LEU A 325 7.23 -8.57 -7.40
CA LEU A 325 5.87 -8.08 -7.30
C LEU A 325 5.77 -6.54 -7.16
N HIS A 326 6.76 -5.82 -7.70
CA HIS A 326 6.66 -4.37 -7.86
C HIS A 326 6.42 -4.02 -9.34
N PRO A 327 5.87 -2.85 -9.63
CA PRO A 327 5.62 -2.45 -11.00
C PRO A 327 6.92 -2.35 -11.82
N THR A 328 6.89 -2.77 -13.08
CA THR A 328 7.95 -2.47 -14.02
C THR A 328 7.92 -0.98 -14.42
N ALA A 329 8.94 -0.48 -15.13
CA ALA A 329 8.89 0.87 -15.70
C ALA A 329 7.64 1.10 -16.57
N GLU A 330 7.20 0.08 -17.33
CA GLU A 330 5.95 0.12 -18.07
C GLU A 330 4.74 0.17 -17.12
N GLY A 331 4.76 -0.60 -16.03
CA GLY A 331 3.72 -0.58 -15.00
C GLY A 331 3.55 0.83 -14.41
N TYR A 332 4.64 1.53 -14.10
CA TYR A 332 4.56 2.91 -13.60
C TYR A 332 4.04 3.89 -14.65
N ARG A 333 4.33 3.67 -15.94
CA ARG A 333 3.75 4.49 -17.01
C ARG A 333 2.24 4.29 -17.13
N VAL A 334 1.75 3.06 -16.98
CA VAL A 334 0.31 2.75 -16.94
C VAL A 334 -0.32 3.42 -15.73
N LEU A 335 0.22 3.24 -14.52
CA LEU A 335 -0.28 3.91 -13.31
C LEU A 335 -0.32 5.44 -13.46
N THR A 336 0.68 6.03 -14.12
CA THR A 336 0.70 7.48 -14.39
C THR A 336 -0.40 7.88 -15.35
N ALA A 337 -0.67 7.09 -16.39
CA ALA A 337 -1.72 7.37 -17.35
C ALA A 337 -3.13 7.32 -16.71
N ASP A 338 -3.36 6.31 -15.89
CA ASP A 338 -4.61 6.12 -15.16
C ASP A 338 -4.82 7.23 -14.11
N LEU A 339 -3.75 7.64 -13.41
CA LEU A 339 -3.78 8.78 -12.50
C LEU A 339 -4.18 10.07 -13.21
N LEU A 340 -3.59 10.34 -14.38
CA LEU A 340 -3.92 11.52 -15.18
C LEU A 340 -5.37 11.49 -15.64
N GLN A 341 -5.87 10.36 -16.10
CA GLN A 341 -7.26 10.19 -16.47
C GLN A 341 -8.20 10.44 -15.28
N TRP A 342 -7.88 9.84 -14.11
CA TRP A 342 -8.67 10.06 -12.90
C TRP A 342 -8.71 11.54 -12.50
N LEU A 343 -7.59 12.26 -12.59
CA LEU A 343 -7.53 13.70 -12.30
C LEU A 343 -8.35 14.54 -13.27
N GLU A 344 -8.45 14.17 -14.54
CA GLU A 344 -9.31 14.84 -15.52
C GLU A 344 -10.80 14.75 -15.15
N GLU A 345 -11.21 13.62 -14.59
CA GLU A 345 -12.57 13.38 -14.11
C GLU A 345 -12.82 13.98 -12.71
N HIS A 346 -11.76 14.17 -11.93
CA HIS A 346 -11.79 14.63 -10.55
C HIS A 346 -10.76 15.75 -10.30
N PRO A 347 -10.94 16.92 -10.90
CA PRO A 347 -9.97 18.02 -10.77
C PRO A 347 -9.72 18.40 -9.30
N ALA A 348 -8.47 18.83 -9.02
CA ALA A 348 -7.98 19.14 -7.67
C ALA A 348 -8.58 20.45 -7.09
#